data_52c7eb38cff2844cfcff6939595572cb
#
_entry.id   52c7eb38cff2844cfcff6939595572cb
#
_cell.length_a   1.000
_cell.length_b   1.000
_cell.length_c   1.000
_cell.angle_alpha   90.00
_cell.angle_beta   90.00
_cell.angle_gamma   90.00
#
_symmetry.space_group_name_H-M   'P 1'
#
loop_
_entity.id
_entity.type
_entity.pdbx_description
1 polymer ?
#
loop_
_entity_poly.entity_id
_entity_poly.type
_entity_poly.pdbx_seq_one_letter_code
_entity_poly.pdbx_strand_id
1 'polypeptide(L)' 'MGGIVELDLHGKNAYQARVAIDAALRRAGGGVYRIRVIHGYHGGTALRDMVRREYAGRVTRLDTGVDPGVTDLVLREF' A
#
# COMPACT_ATOMS: atom_id res chain seq x y z
N MET A 1 15.65 0.29 -10.04
CA MET A 1 15.04 -0.06 -10.14
C MET A 1 14.39 -0.94 -9.59
N GLY A 2 14.07 -1.23 -8.97
CA GLY A 2 13.48 -2.35 -8.37
C GLY A 2 12.03 -2.46 -8.60
N GLY A 3 11.54 -3.63 -8.37
CA GLY A 3 10.13 -3.89 -8.53
C GLY A 3 9.27 -3.44 -7.35
N ILE A 4 9.86 -2.84 -6.32
CA ILE A 4 9.14 -2.43 -5.11
C ILE A 4 9.17 -0.91 -5.00
N VAL A 5 7.97 -0.34 -4.86
CA VAL A 5 7.81 1.11 -4.63
C VAL A 5 7.37 1.27 -3.18
N GLU A 6 8.09 2.11 -2.43
CA GLU A 6 7.70 2.44 -1.06
C GLU A 6 6.85 3.70 -1.05
N LEU A 7 5.79 3.67 -0.27
CA LEU A 7 4.86 4.77 -0.18
C LEU A 7 4.58 5.03 1.30
N ASP A 8 5.17 6.08 1.83
CA ASP A 8 5.06 6.41 3.24
C ASP A 8 3.85 7.31 3.46
N LEU A 9 2.83 6.77 4.10
CA LEU A 9 1.56 7.46 4.30
C LEU A 9 1.27 7.78 5.76
N HIS A 10 2.22 7.53 6.66
CA HIS A 10 1.95 7.80 8.06
C HIS A 10 1.62 9.29 8.25
N GLY A 11 0.68 9.58 9.13
CA GLY A 11 0.25 10.95 9.37
C GLY A 11 -0.75 11.50 8.36
N LYS A 12 -0.99 10.81 7.25
CA LYS A 12 -1.99 11.25 6.27
C LYS A 12 -3.38 10.79 6.70
N ASN A 13 -4.41 11.54 6.26
CA ASN A 13 -5.77 11.07 6.47
C ASN A 13 -6.15 10.11 5.34
N ALA A 14 -7.33 9.48 5.47
CA ALA A 14 -7.76 8.46 4.52
C ALA A 14 -7.86 9.00 3.09
N TYR A 15 -8.36 10.22 2.94
CA TYR A 15 -8.48 10.83 1.60
C TYR A 15 -7.10 11.01 0.96
N GLN A 16 -6.16 11.57 1.71
CA GLN A 16 -4.80 11.79 1.22
C GLN A 16 -4.13 10.47 0.87
N ALA A 17 -4.34 9.47 1.70
CA ALA A 17 -3.77 8.14 1.47
C ALA A 17 -4.32 7.52 0.19
N ARG A 18 -5.64 7.62 -0.05
CA ARG A 18 -6.24 7.10 -1.28
C ARG A 18 -5.66 7.78 -2.51
N VAL A 19 -5.53 9.10 -2.47
CA VAL A 19 -4.97 9.84 -3.60
C VAL A 19 -3.56 9.34 -3.90
N ALA A 20 -2.75 9.15 -2.87
CA ALA A 20 -1.37 8.70 -3.03
C ALA A 20 -1.29 7.28 -3.58
N ILE A 21 -2.10 6.36 -3.05
CA ILE A 21 -2.11 4.97 -3.50
C ILE A 21 -2.63 4.88 -4.93
N ASP A 22 -3.71 5.57 -5.25
CA ASP A 22 -4.27 5.55 -6.59
C ASP A 22 -3.27 6.08 -7.61
N ALA A 23 -2.55 7.13 -7.26
CA ALA A 23 -1.51 7.68 -8.13
C ALA A 23 -0.38 6.66 -8.34
N ALA A 24 0.04 5.99 -7.27
CA ALA A 24 1.10 4.98 -7.36
C ALA A 24 0.67 3.81 -8.24
N LEU A 25 -0.58 3.37 -8.11
CA LEU A 25 -1.10 2.29 -8.93
C LEU A 25 -1.15 2.68 -10.41
N ARG A 26 -1.56 3.92 -10.71
CA ARG A 26 -1.61 4.40 -12.08
C ARG A 26 -0.22 4.48 -12.71
N ARG A 27 0.79 4.82 -11.92
CA ARG A 27 2.15 4.96 -12.44
C ARG A 27 2.90 3.65 -12.50
N ALA A 28 2.42 2.63 -11.82
CA ALA A 28 3.12 1.36 -11.75
C ALA A 28 3.20 0.72 -13.12
N GLY A 29 4.40 0.60 -13.64
CA GLY A 29 4.63 -0.09 -14.91
C GLY A 29 4.81 -1.58 -14.70
N GLY A 30 5.10 -2.28 -15.79
CA GLY A 30 5.24 -3.73 -15.75
C GLY A 30 6.37 -4.23 -14.87
N GLY A 31 7.35 -3.37 -14.57
CA GLY A 31 8.44 -3.75 -13.69
C GLY A 31 8.14 -3.62 -12.21
N VAL A 32 7.03 -2.97 -11.84
CA VAL A 32 6.66 -2.81 -10.44
C VAL A 32 5.72 -3.96 -10.05
N TYR A 33 6.16 -4.79 -9.13
CA TYR A 33 5.34 -5.93 -8.70
C TYR A 33 4.76 -5.75 -7.29
N ARG A 34 5.22 -4.74 -6.55
CA ARG A 34 4.79 -4.55 -5.16
C ARG A 34 4.83 -3.08 -4.78
N ILE A 35 3.80 -2.60 -4.12
CA ILE A 35 3.80 -1.27 -3.50
C ILE A 35 3.77 -1.48 -1.99
N ARG A 36 4.81 -1.04 -1.32
CA ARG A 36 4.92 -1.16 0.13
C ARG A 36 4.34 0.08 0.78
N VAL A 37 3.18 -0.08 1.39
CA VAL A 37 2.46 1.03 2.03
C VAL A 37 2.84 1.08 3.50
N ILE A 38 3.48 2.16 3.90
CA ILE A 38 3.87 2.38 5.29
C ILE A 38 2.81 3.28 5.91
N HIS A 39 1.85 2.69 6.60
CA HIS A 39 0.74 3.44 7.18
C HIS A 39 0.95 3.75 8.66
N GLY A 40 1.93 3.10 9.29
CA GLY A 40 2.16 3.26 10.70
C GLY A 40 1.11 2.55 11.54
N TYR A 41 1.29 2.61 12.86
CA TYR A 41 0.31 2.01 13.76
C TYR A 41 0.16 2.77 15.07
N HIS A 42 0.99 3.78 15.33
CA HIS A 42 0.92 4.52 16.58
C HIS A 42 -0.33 5.39 16.68
N GLY A 43 -0.82 5.89 15.57
CA GLY A 43 -2.00 6.74 15.55
C GLY A 43 -3.30 5.96 15.42
N GLY A 44 -3.26 4.63 15.60
CA GLY A 44 -4.44 3.80 15.43
C GLY A 44 -4.36 3.00 14.15
N THR A 45 -5.47 2.40 13.75
CA THR A 45 -5.51 1.45 12.64
C THR A 45 -6.32 1.95 11.44
N ALA A 46 -6.76 3.21 11.46
CA ALA A 46 -7.68 3.71 10.41
C ALA A 46 -7.09 3.58 9.01
N LEU A 47 -5.84 3.98 8.82
CA LEU A 47 -5.21 3.86 7.50
C LEU A 47 -5.01 2.41 7.11
N ARG A 48 -4.52 1.59 8.04
CA ARG A 48 -4.34 0.16 7.80
C ARG A 48 -5.64 -0.48 7.36
N ASP A 49 -6.71 -0.21 8.09
CA ASP A 49 -8.00 -0.82 7.83
C ASP A 49 -8.57 -0.37 6.48
N MET A 50 -8.40 0.90 6.17
CA MET A 50 -8.83 1.44 4.88
C MET A 50 -8.07 0.76 3.72
N VAL A 51 -6.74 0.66 3.85
CA VAL A 51 -5.91 0.05 2.81
C VAL A 51 -6.33 -1.41 2.59
N ARG A 52 -6.48 -2.15 3.68
CA ARG A 52 -6.82 -3.57 3.57
C ARG A 52 -8.24 -3.79 3.05
N ARG A 53 -9.18 -2.92 3.42
CA ARG A 53 -10.55 -3.05 2.98
C ARG A 53 -10.73 -2.62 1.53
N GLU A 54 -10.12 -1.50 1.14
CA GLU A 54 -10.42 -0.89 -0.15
C GLU A 54 -9.53 -1.38 -1.28
N TYR A 55 -8.34 -1.90 -0.98
CA TYR A 55 -7.40 -2.26 -2.04
C TYR A 55 -7.20 -3.76 -2.22
N ALA A 56 -7.72 -4.59 -1.32
CA ALA A 56 -7.58 -6.04 -1.44
C ALA A 56 -8.11 -6.56 -2.77
N GLY A 57 -9.23 -6.04 -3.25
CA GLY A 57 -9.84 -6.48 -4.50
C GLY A 57 -9.26 -5.83 -5.74
N ARG A 58 -8.32 -4.89 -5.58
CA ARG A 58 -7.75 -4.16 -6.70
C ARG A 58 -6.34 -4.62 -7.03
N VAL A 59 -5.78 -5.51 -6.25
CA VAL A 59 -4.42 -6.03 -6.44
C VAL A 59 -4.49 -7.55 -6.34
N THR A 60 -3.40 -8.22 -6.67
CA THR A 60 -3.36 -9.68 -6.65
C THR A 60 -3.57 -10.22 -5.24
N ARG A 61 -2.87 -9.66 -4.26
CA ARG A 61 -3.08 -9.98 -2.85
C ARG A 61 -2.44 -8.92 -1.98
N LEU A 62 -2.77 -8.96 -0.69
CA LEU A 62 -2.08 -8.15 0.30
C LEU A 62 -1.08 -9.01 1.04
N ASP A 63 0.09 -8.45 1.34
CA ASP A 63 1.07 -9.10 2.18
C ASP A 63 1.24 -8.24 3.41
N THR A 64 0.80 -8.74 4.55
CA THR A 64 0.84 -7.96 5.78
C THR A 64 2.13 -8.18 6.56
N GLY A 65 2.86 -9.24 6.26
CA GLY A 65 4.18 -9.46 6.83
C GLY A 65 4.20 -9.45 8.34
N VAL A 66 5.37 -9.12 8.89
CA VAL A 66 5.56 -9.08 10.33
C VAL A 66 5.55 -7.65 10.88
N ASP A 67 5.66 -6.64 10.05
CA ASP A 67 5.67 -5.25 10.50
C ASP A 67 4.24 -4.74 10.56
N PRO A 68 3.72 -4.42 11.76
CA PRO A 68 2.33 -3.99 11.89
C PRO A 68 2.05 -2.64 11.26
N GLY A 69 3.07 -1.86 10.95
CA GLY A 69 2.91 -0.56 10.33
C GLY A 69 2.96 -0.58 8.81
N VAL A 70 3.03 -1.77 8.20
CA VAL A 70 3.25 -1.89 6.76
C VAL A 70 2.28 -2.90 6.16
N THR A 71 1.74 -2.58 5.00
CA THR A 71 0.96 -3.53 4.19
C THR A 71 1.46 -3.41 2.76
N ASP A 72 1.87 -4.52 2.18
CA ASP A 72 2.31 -4.54 0.79
C ASP A 72 1.14 -4.87 -0.12
N LEU A 73 0.99 -4.07 -1.17
CA LEU A 73 0.04 -4.36 -2.25
C LEU A 73 0.83 -5.13 -3.32
N VAL A 74 0.54 -6.40 -3.47
CA VAL A 74 1.23 -7.24 -4.44
C VAL A 74 0.48 -7.17 -5.75
N LEU A 75 1.10 -6.54 -6.75
CA LEU A 75 0.46 -6.27 -8.04
C LEU A 75 0.57 -7.46 -8.97
N ARG A 76 1.70 -8.17 -8.92
CA ARG A 76 1.92 -9.37 -9.71
C ARG A 76 2.97 -10.22 -9.03
N GLU A 77 2.94 -11.49 -9.30
CA GLU A 77 3.90 -12.43 -8.73
C GLU A 77 4.60 -13.16 -9.85
N PHE A 78 5.89 -13.32 -9.68
CA PHE A 78 6.73 -13.99 -10.66
C PHE A 78 7.12 -15.39 -10.19
#